data_2972c29ba9386dee5edbd15a38f45847
#
_entry.id   2972c29ba9386dee5edbd15a38f45847
#
_cell.length_a   1.000
_cell.length_b   1.000
_cell.length_c   1.000
_cell.angle_alpha   90.00
_cell.angle_beta   90.00
_cell.angle_gamma   90.00
#
_symmetry.space_group_name_H-M   'P 1'
#
loop_
_entity.id
_entity.type
_entity.pdbx_description
1 polymer ?
#
loop_
_entity_poly.entity_id
_entity_poly.type
_entity_poly.pdbx_seq_one_letter_code
_entity_poly.pdbx_strand_id
1 'polypeptide(L)'
;MATIAVVYQSERGHTRALAEAAFKGVSQADGVTGALLPVSAEHLVAGRYRNEGLMNSLDRADGIIFGCATYMGSCSAVFKSFLEAAFNPHWLEQRWKDKLAAGFTNSASQNGDKASTLYQLVTFAMQMGMIWVGVGDLPGNNWSGGTRTDLNRLGTWIGAMGQSHADEGAPSTGDIDTGVRFGSRFALICRRFVDGTPYETERWSEPQFRAHNLSRTKRADGNLP
;
A
#
# COMPACT_ATOMS: atom_id res chain seq x y z
N MET A 1 -15.39 9.81 11.37
CA MET A 1 -13.94 9.65 11.72
C MET A 1 -13.40 8.54 10.85
N ALA A 2 -12.33 8.80 10.10
CA ALA A 2 -11.73 7.81 9.21
C ALA A 2 -10.63 6.99 9.92
N THR A 3 -10.54 5.71 9.62
CA THR A 3 -9.51 4.80 10.16
C THR A 3 -8.53 4.41 9.07
N ILE A 4 -7.23 4.63 9.29
CA ILE A 4 -6.18 4.39 8.29
C ILE A 4 -5.13 3.45 8.84
N ALA A 5 -4.77 2.44 8.06
CA ALA A 5 -3.67 1.54 8.35
C ALA A 5 -2.46 1.86 7.46
N VAL A 6 -1.27 2.04 8.05
CA VAL A 6 0.00 2.03 7.34
C VAL A 6 0.64 0.66 7.56
N VAL A 7 0.54 -0.21 6.58
CA VAL A 7 1.07 -1.57 6.64
C VAL A 7 2.39 -1.65 5.88
N TYR A 8 3.46 -2.14 6.51
CA TYR A 8 4.78 -2.10 5.90
C TYR A 8 5.67 -3.29 6.28
N GLN A 9 6.63 -3.57 5.42
CA GLN A 9 7.73 -4.49 5.69
C GLN A 9 9.06 -3.75 5.58
N SER A 10 9.94 -3.95 6.55
CA SER A 10 11.28 -3.37 6.56
C SER A 10 12.24 -4.35 7.21
N GLU A 11 13.36 -4.62 6.55
CA GLU A 11 14.42 -5.50 7.06
C GLU A 11 15.54 -4.68 7.73
N ARG A 12 15.95 -3.58 7.09
CA ARG A 12 17.09 -2.76 7.51
C ARG A 12 16.72 -1.41 8.14
N GLY A 13 15.43 -1.15 8.37
CA GLY A 13 14.96 0.09 8.98
C GLY A 13 14.60 1.22 8.00
N HIS A 14 15.17 1.29 6.81
CA HIS A 14 14.95 2.40 5.87
C HIS A 14 13.47 2.55 5.46
N THR A 15 12.82 1.45 5.10
CA THR A 15 11.39 1.46 4.77
C THR A 15 10.53 1.74 6.01
N ARG A 16 10.99 1.33 7.21
CA ARG A 16 10.34 1.66 8.47
C ARG A 16 10.34 3.17 8.72
N ALA A 17 11.47 3.85 8.52
CA ALA A 17 11.54 5.30 8.67
C ALA A 17 10.54 6.04 7.76
N LEU A 18 10.39 5.57 6.52
CA LEU A 18 9.39 6.11 5.59
C LEU A 18 7.95 5.77 6.01
N ALA A 19 7.71 4.58 6.58
CA ALA A 19 6.42 4.18 7.14
C ALA A 19 6.03 5.06 8.35
N GLU A 20 6.97 5.31 9.25
CA GLU A 20 6.80 6.19 10.40
C GLU A 20 6.53 7.64 9.97
N ALA A 21 7.18 8.11 8.89
CA ALA A 21 6.92 9.40 8.29
C ALA A 21 5.48 9.50 7.73
N ALA A 22 5.05 8.53 6.94
CA ALA A 22 3.69 8.48 6.43
C ALA A 22 2.66 8.40 7.57
N PHE A 23 2.92 7.57 8.59
CA PHE A 23 2.07 7.46 9.76
C PHE A 23 2.00 8.76 10.57
N LYS A 24 3.12 9.48 10.71
CA LYS A 24 3.13 10.81 11.32
C LYS A 24 2.19 11.76 10.59
N GLY A 25 2.24 11.77 9.25
CA GLY A 25 1.34 12.57 8.44
C GLY A 25 -0.14 12.20 8.62
N VAL A 26 -0.45 10.90 8.68
CA VAL A 26 -1.78 10.39 9.00
C VAL A 26 -2.26 10.87 10.37
N SER A 27 -1.41 10.78 11.39
CA SER A 27 -1.75 11.12 12.78
C SER A 27 -1.94 12.63 13.03
N GLN A 28 -1.46 13.47 12.11
CA GLN A 28 -1.63 14.93 12.17
C GLN A 28 -2.98 15.39 11.60
N ALA A 29 -3.73 14.52 10.94
CA ALA A 29 -5.00 14.88 10.33
C ALA A 29 -6.16 14.78 11.34
N ASP A 30 -6.89 15.86 11.53
CA ASP A 30 -8.07 15.88 12.40
C ASP A 30 -9.15 14.92 11.89
N GLY A 31 -9.83 14.24 12.81
CA GLY A 31 -10.90 13.31 12.49
C GLY A 31 -10.43 12.00 11.86
N VAL A 32 -9.16 11.65 12.05
CA VAL A 32 -8.54 10.41 11.55
C VAL A 32 -7.91 9.63 12.71
N THR A 33 -8.07 8.32 12.70
CA THR A 33 -7.35 7.39 13.58
C THR A 33 -6.41 6.54 12.74
N GLY A 34 -5.13 6.48 13.11
CA GLY A 34 -4.11 5.73 12.38
C GLY A 34 -3.62 4.49 13.14
N ALA A 35 -3.18 3.47 12.40
CA ALA A 35 -2.43 2.32 12.91
C ALA A 35 -1.19 2.08 12.05
N LEU A 36 -0.05 1.83 12.70
CA LEU A 36 1.21 1.45 12.04
C LEU A 36 1.44 -0.05 12.23
N LEU A 37 1.40 -0.82 11.16
CA LEU A 37 1.32 -2.28 11.19
C LEU A 37 2.51 -2.93 10.47
N PRO A 38 3.50 -3.47 11.18
CA PRO A 38 4.62 -4.17 10.56
C PRO A 38 4.23 -5.57 10.07
N VAL A 39 4.66 -5.90 8.87
CA VAL A 39 4.61 -7.25 8.31
C VAL A 39 5.92 -7.95 8.67
N SER A 40 5.89 -8.88 9.62
CA SER A 40 7.05 -9.61 10.11
C SER A 40 7.23 -10.95 9.42
N ALA A 41 8.48 -11.33 9.13
CA ALA A 41 8.83 -12.65 8.59
C ALA A 41 8.51 -13.81 9.56
N GLU A 42 8.41 -13.56 10.86
CA GLU A 42 8.02 -14.56 11.86
C GLU A 42 6.61 -15.14 11.66
N HIS A 43 5.76 -14.43 10.90
CA HIS A 43 4.44 -14.90 10.51
C HIS A 43 4.44 -15.75 9.22
N LEU A 44 5.61 -16.04 8.64
CA LEU A 44 5.72 -16.95 7.50
C LEU A 44 5.73 -18.41 7.98
N VAL A 45 4.69 -19.14 7.63
CA VAL A 45 4.57 -20.57 7.92
C VAL A 45 4.49 -21.34 6.61
N ALA A 46 5.49 -22.17 6.32
CA ALA A 46 5.60 -22.94 5.08
C ALA A 46 5.40 -22.05 3.81
N GLY A 47 6.04 -20.86 3.79
CA GLY A 47 5.99 -19.92 2.69
C GLY A 47 4.68 -19.10 2.58
N ARG A 48 3.76 -19.23 3.53
CA ARG A 48 2.50 -18.50 3.58
C ARG A 48 2.48 -17.57 4.78
N TYR A 49 2.06 -16.33 4.57
CA TYR A 49 1.89 -15.36 5.63
C TYR A 49 0.61 -15.65 6.44
N ARG A 50 0.72 -15.66 7.77
CA ARG A 50 -0.38 -15.98 8.68
C ARG A 50 -0.37 -15.00 9.85
N ASN A 51 -1.19 -13.97 9.81
CA ASN A 51 -1.43 -13.04 10.90
C ASN A 51 -2.86 -12.49 10.82
N GLU A 52 -3.80 -13.22 11.41
CA GLU A 52 -5.23 -12.84 11.40
C GLU A 52 -5.46 -11.47 12.07
N GLY A 53 -4.73 -11.17 13.13
CA GLY A 53 -4.86 -9.89 13.84
C GLY A 53 -4.53 -8.68 12.95
N LEU A 54 -3.46 -8.79 12.15
CA LEU A 54 -3.09 -7.78 11.16
C LEU A 54 -4.17 -7.69 10.07
N MET A 55 -4.58 -8.82 9.49
CA MET A 55 -5.58 -8.84 8.42
C MET A 55 -6.93 -8.26 8.89
N ASN A 56 -7.38 -8.61 10.08
CA ASN A 56 -8.59 -8.05 10.69
C ASN A 56 -8.48 -6.53 10.94
N SER A 57 -7.28 -6.03 11.21
CA SER A 57 -7.05 -4.58 11.34
C SER A 57 -7.19 -3.87 10.00
N LEU A 58 -6.72 -4.49 8.91
CA LEU A 58 -6.90 -3.97 7.55
C LEU A 58 -8.37 -4.03 7.10
N ASP A 59 -9.11 -5.06 7.52
CA ASP A 59 -10.56 -5.15 7.22
C ASP A 59 -11.35 -3.99 7.86
N ARG A 60 -10.92 -3.50 9.02
CA ARG A 60 -11.58 -2.38 9.71
C ARG A 60 -11.14 -1.00 9.22
N ALA A 61 -10.04 -0.90 8.49
CA ALA A 61 -9.56 0.38 7.98
C ALA A 61 -10.40 0.88 6.80
N ASP A 62 -10.61 2.19 6.70
CA ASP A 62 -11.23 2.87 5.55
C ASP A 62 -10.22 3.13 4.44
N GLY A 63 -8.93 3.24 4.80
CA GLY A 63 -7.84 3.42 3.89
C GLY A 63 -6.58 2.67 4.33
N ILE A 64 -5.80 2.18 3.35
CA ILE A 64 -4.59 1.41 3.59
C ILE A 64 -3.42 1.99 2.79
N ILE A 65 -2.34 2.33 3.47
CA ILE A 65 -1.06 2.70 2.83
C ILE A 65 -0.13 1.49 2.89
N PHE A 66 0.27 0.97 1.73
CA PHE A 66 1.14 -0.19 1.59
C PHE A 66 2.60 0.23 1.43
N GLY A 67 3.52 -0.34 2.21
CA GLY A 67 4.93 0.00 2.15
C GLY A 67 5.87 -1.20 2.18
N CYS A 68 6.79 -1.28 1.23
CA CYS A 68 7.84 -2.30 1.25
C CYS A 68 9.13 -1.81 0.60
N ALA A 69 10.25 -2.45 0.92
CA ALA A 69 11.49 -2.22 0.18
C ALA A 69 11.39 -2.78 -1.24
N THR A 70 12.10 -2.14 -2.17
CA THR A 70 12.33 -2.70 -3.50
C THR A 70 13.57 -3.60 -3.45
N TYR A 71 13.36 -4.90 -3.64
CA TYR A 71 14.40 -5.90 -3.78
C TYR A 71 14.32 -6.55 -5.16
N MET A 72 15.43 -6.52 -5.92
CA MET A 72 15.50 -7.08 -7.29
C MET A 72 14.35 -6.59 -8.19
N GLY A 73 14.00 -5.29 -8.09
CA GLY A 73 12.95 -4.66 -8.89
C GLY A 73 11.52 -5.03 -8.48
N SER A 74 11.30 -5.55 -7.27
CA SER A 74 10.00 -6.08 -6.83
C SER A 74 9.74 -5.79 -5.35
N CYS A 75 8.51 -6.06 -4.88
CA CYS A 75 8.23 -6.16 -3.46
C CYS A 75 9.13 -7.23 -2.80
N SER A 76 9.49 -7.02 -1.54
CA SER A 76 10.16 -8.06 -0.76
C SER A 76 9.33 -9.34 -0.71
N ALA A 77 9.99 -10.51 -0.64
CA ALA A 77 9.32 -11.81 -0.59
C ALA A 77 8.32 -11.92 0.58
N VAL A 78 8.69 -11.38 1.75
CA VAL A 78 7.82 -11.35 2.93
C VAL A 78 6.57 -10.52 2.65
N PHE A 79 6.73 -9.34 2.06
CA PHE A 79 5.58 -8.48 1.74
C PHE A 79 4.71 -9.08 0.65
N LYS A 80 5.31 -9.70 -0.36
CA LYS A 80 4.56 -10.41 -1.40
C LYS A 80 3.72 -11.55 -0.83
N SER A 81 4.28 -12.33 0.11
CA SER A 81 3.53 -13.39 0.80
C SER A 81 2.35 -12.84 1.62
N PHE A 82 2.51 -11.65 2.24
CA PHE A 82 1.41 -10.94 2.88
C PHE A 82 0.32 -10.54 1.86
N LEU A 83 0.69 -9.96 0.71
CA LEU A 83 -0.28 -9.61 -0.34
C LEU A 83 -1.06 -10.86 -0.81
N GLU A 84 -0.40 -12.01 -0.96
CA GLU A 84 -1.05 -13.27 -1.35
C GLU A 84 -2.00 -13.80 -0.28
N ALA A 85 -1.73 -13.54 1.00
CA ALA A 85 -2.63 -13.94 2.09
C ALA A 85 -3.99 -13.23 2.03
N ALA A 86 -4.08 -12.08 1.35
CA ALA A 86 -5.34 -11.39 1.15
C ALA A 86 -6.30 -12.08 0.16
N PHE A 87 -5.88 -13.17 -0.50
CA PHE A 87 -6.74 -13.88 -1.45
C PHE A 87 -8.01 -14.43 -0.78
N ASN A 88 -7.88 -15.15 0.32
CA ASN A 88 -9.01 -15.75 1.03
C ASN A 88 -8.94 -15.42 2.51
N PRO A 89 -9.97 -14.79 3.10
CA PRO A 89 -11.27 -14.47 2.49
C PRO A 89 -11.36 -13.06 1.86
N HIS A 90 -10.36 -12.18 2.04
CA HIS A 90 -10.50 -10.74 1.82
C HIS A 90 -10.85 -10.38 0.37
N TRP A 91 -10.15 -10.98 -0.63
CA TRP A 91 -10.45 -10.77 -2.03
C TRP A 91 -11.72 -11.49 -2.46
N LEU A 92 -11.92 -12.74 -2.07
CA LEU A 92 -13.10 -13.52 -2.44
C LEU A 92 -14.41 -12.90 -1.95
N GLU A 93 -14.39 -12.28 -0.77
CA GLU A 93 -15.54 -11.60 -0.17
C GLU A 93 -15.56 -10.09 -0.46
N GLN A 94 -14.61 -9.61 -1.28
CA GLN A 94 -14.46 -8.19 -1.63
C GLN A 94 -14.42 -7.25 -0.41
N ARG A 95 -13.76 -7.67 0.69
CA ARG A 95 -13.74 -6.92 1.96
C ARG A 95 -13.05 -5.57 1.84
N TRP A 96 -12.13 -5.39 0.88
CA TRP A 96 -11.39 -4.15 0.68
C TRP A 96 -11.90 -3.34 -0.51
N LYS A 97 -12.94 -3.80 -1.20
CA LYS A 97 -13.57 -3.05 -2.28
C LYS A 97 -14.00 -1.66 -1.79
N ASP A 98 -13.71 -0.66 -2.61
CA ASP A 98 -14.02 0.77 -2.38
C ASP A 98 -13.25 1.44 -1.23
N LYS A 99 -12.33 0.75 -0.55
CA LYS A 99 -11.39 1.40 0.37
C LYS A 99 -10.34 2.20 -0.41
N LEU A 100 -9.82 3.26 0.21
CA LEU A 100 -8.69 3.98 -0.36
C LEU A 100 -7.39 3.20 -0.18
N ALA A 101 -6.52 3.26 -1.19
CA ALA A 101 -5.20 2.65 -1.18
C ALA A 101 -4.14 3.66 -1.61
N ALA A 102 -2.94 3.53 -1.08
CA ALA A 102 -1.75 4.26 -1.50
C ALA A 102 -0.52 3.39 -1.25
N GLY A 103 0.67 3.80 -1.74
CA GLY A 103 1.86 3.01 -1.50
C GLY A 103 3.15 3.82 -1.47
N PHE A 104 4.15 3.24 -0.81
CA PHE A 104 5.51 3.75 -0.80
C PHE A 104 6.54 2.64 -0.85
N THR A 105 7.73 2.98 -1.31
CA THR A 105 8.86 2.06 -1.37
C THR A 105 10.19 2.77 -1.15
N ASN A 106 11.23 2.01 -0.82
CA ASN A 106 12.60 2.48 -0.69
C ASN A 106 13.58 1.53 -1.37
N SER A 107 14.66 2.07 -1.91
CA SER A 107 15.80 1.28 -2.40
C SER A 107 17.12 2.01 -2.13
N ALA A 108 18.25 1.28 -2.15
CA ALA A 108 19.57 1.88 -2.00
C ALA A 108 20.00 2.60 -3.29
N SER A 109 19.75 2.03 -4.45
CA SER A 109 20.04 2.67 -5.73
C SER A 109 19.08 3.83 -6.02
N GLN A 110 19.59 4.88 -6.66
CA GLN A 110 18.78 6.09 -6.94
C GLN A 110 17.53 5.78 -7.76
N ASN A 111 17.63 5.05 -8.85
CA ASN A 111 16.48 4.53 -9.58
C ASN A 111 15.94 3.29 -8.88
N GLY A 112 16.74 2.21 -8.79
CA GLY A 112 16.46 0.96 -8.11
C GLY A 112 15.20 0.24 -8.58
N ASP A 113 14.64 0.65 -9.71
CA ASP A 113 13.37 0.16 -10.26
C ASP A 113 12.20 0.25 -9.28
N LYS A 114 12.23 1.28 -8.42
CA LYS A 114 11.19 1.55 -7.42
C LYS A 114 9.78 1.67 -8.03
N ALA A 115 9.69 2.21 -9.24
CA ALA A 115 8.42 2.30 -9.96
C ALA A 115 7.79 0.92 -10.18
N SER A 116 8.59 -0.10 -10.49
CA SER A 116 8.12 -1.48 -10.66
C SER A 116 7.42 -2.00 -9.40
N THR A 117 8.01 -1.76 -8.22
CA THR A 117 7.38 -2.12 -6.94
C THR A 117 6.06 -1.38 -6.72
N LEU A 118 6.01 -0.07 -6.99
CA LEU A 118 4.76 0.70 -6.85
C LEU A 118 3.68 0.23 -7.82
N TYR A 119 4.02 -0.13 -9.06
CA TYR A 119 3.06 -0.70 -10.01
C TYR A 119 2.49 -2.04 -9.53
N GLN A 120 3.29 -2.87 -8.85
CA GLN A 120 2.78 -4.10 -8.24
C GLN A 120 1.76 -3.80 -7.14
N LEU A 121 2.03 -2.78 -6.30
CA LEU A 121 1.08 -2.34 -5.26
C LEU A 121 -0.22 -1.76 -5.86
N VAL A 122 -0.11 -0.95 -6.91
CA VAL A 122 -1.28 -0.45 -7.67
C VAL A 122 -2.08 -1.62 -8.23
N THR A 123 -1.42 -2.55 -8.91
CA THR A 123 -2.08 -3.73 -9.48
C THR A 123 -2.81 -4.54 -8.41
N PHE A 124 -2.15 -4.77 -7.27
CA PHE A 124 -2.77 -5.44 -6.13
C PHE A 124 -4.00 -4.69 -5.61
N ALA A 125 -3.88 -3.37 -5.39
CA ALA A 125 -5.00 -2.55 -4.94
C ALA A 125 -6.18 -2.60 -5.93
N MET A 126 -5.90 -2.55 -7.23
CA MET A 126 -6.94 -2.68 -8.27
C MET A 126 -7.61 -4.06 -8.24
N GLN A 127 -6.83 -5.15 -8.06
CA GLN A 127 -7.40 -6.49 -7.89
C GLN A 127 -8.30 -6.60 -6.65
N MET A 128 -7.96 -5.88 -5.58
CA MET A 128 -8.78 -5.82 -4.36
C MET A 128 -10.00 -4.89 -4.49
N GLY A 129 -10.18 -4.22 -5.65
CA GLY A 129 -11.28 -3.26 -5.88
C GLY A 129 -11.11 -1.93 -5.16
N MET A 130 -9.88 -1.57 -4.76
CA MET A 130 -9.58 -0.34 -4.02
C MET A 130 -9.39 0.86 -4.95
N ILE A 131 -9.42 2.07 -4.39
CA ILE A 131 -9.22 3.35 -5.08
C ILE A 131 -7.82 3.89 -4.73
N TRP A 132 -6.96 4.09 -5.72
CA TRP A 132 -5.57 4.48 -5.53
C TRP A 132 -5.37 5.99 -5.43
N VAL A 133 -4.55 6.42 -4.46
CA VAL A 133 -4.16 7.81 -4.22
C VAL A 133 -2.65 7.99 -4.41
N GLY A 134 -2.25 8.87 -5.31
CA GLY A 134 -0.85 9.21 -5.56
C GLY A 134 -0.30 10.32 -4.67
N VAL A 135 0.98 10.68 -4.89
CA VAL A 135 1.74 11.65 -4.07
C VAL A 135 1.12 13.06 -4.09
N GLY A 136 0.86 13.60 -5.27
CA GLY A 136 0.24 14.92 -5.44
C GLY A 136 1.18 16.13 -5.34
N ASP A 137 2.42 15.95 -4.90
CA ASP A 137 3.43 17.01 -4.86
C ASP A 137 4.26 17.05 -6.15
N LEU A 138 4.61 18.25 -6.62
CA LEU A 138 5.55 18.43 -7.72
C LEU A 138 6.97 18.00 -7.30
N PRO A 139 7.81 17.54 -8.26
CA PRO A 139 9.20 17.17 -7.96
C PRO A 139 10.04 18.41 -7.66
N GLY A 140 10.57 18.51 -6.44
CA GLY A 140 11.39 19.64 -6.02
C GLY A 140 12.79 19.65 -6.61
N ASN A 141 13.31 18.49 -7.05
CA ASN A 141 14.69 18.32 -7.52
C ASN A 141 14.73 17.99 -9.03
N ASN A 142 13.98 18.71 -9.86
CA ASN A 142 14.01 18.57 -11.33
C ASN A 142 14.69 19.75 -12.05
N TRP A 143 15.52 20.50 -11.34
CA TRP A 143 16.28 21.66 -11.84
C TRP A 143 17.70 21.67 -11.24
N SER A 144 18.60 22.46 -11.79
CA SER A 144 20.01 22.44 -11.43
C SER A 144 20.34 22.88 -9.99
N GLY A 145 19.45 23.61 -9.32
CA GLY A 145 19.57 24.00 -7.90
C GLY A 145 18.89 23.05 -6.93
N GLY A 146 18.33 21.94 -7.39
CA GLY A 146 17.66 20.97 -6.54
C GLY A 146 18.63 20.22 -5.62
N THR A 147 18.13 19.75 -4.47
CA THR A 147 18.90 19.14 -3.41
C THR A 147 18.29 17.84 -2.89
N ARG A 148 19.03 17.13 -2.03
CA ARG A 148 18.52 15.93 -1.35
C ARG A 148 17.44 16.23 -0.30
N THR A 149 17.24 17.49 0.06
CA THR A 149 16.25 17.92 1.05
C THR A 149 14.94 18.40 0.46
N ASP A 150 14.84 18.44 -0.87
CA ASP A 150 13.63 18.88 -1.56
C ASP A 150 12.51 17.85 -1.45
N LEU A 151 11.28 18.33 -1.40
CA LEU A 151 10.09 17.48 -1.42
C LEU A 151 9.98 16.75 -2.76
N ASN A 152 9.52 15.51 -2.72
CA ASN A 152 9.37 14.66 -3.90
C ASN A 152 10.59 14.71 -4.83
N ARG A 153 11.80 14.75 -4.23
CA ARG A 153 13.06 14.91 -4.98
C ARG A 153 13.32 13.82 -6.02
N LEU A 154 12.71 12.65 -5.84
CA LEU A 154 12.83 11.52 -6.77
C LEU A 154 11.81 11.59 -7.92
N GLY A 155 10.91 12.57 -7.92
CA GLY A 155 9.98 12.81 -9.02
C GLY A 155 8.98 11.68 -9.23
N THR A 156 8.35 11.21 -8.17
CA THR A 156 7.37 10.11 -8.22
C THR A 156 5.93 10.61 -8.16
N TRP A 157 5.01 9.89 -8.81
CA TRP A 157 3.61 10.26 -8.92
C TRP A 157 2.67 9.25 -8.28
N ILE A 158 2.93 7.96 -8.55
CA ILE A 158 2.03 6.86 -8.16
C ILE A 158 2.13 6.47 -6.69
N GLY A 159 3.20 6.86 -5.99
CA GLY A 159 3.40 6.58 -4.58
C GLY A 159 4.69 7.22 -4.08
N ALA A 160 4.90 7.35 -2.79
CA ALA A 160 6.10 7.94 -2.25
C ALA A 160 7.32 7.02 -2.41
N MET A 161 8.47 7.60 -2.77
CA MET A 161 9.73 6.86 -2.88
C MET A 161 10.76 7.44 -1.93
N GLY A 162 11.53 6.57 -1.28
CA GLY A 162 12.75 6.92 -0.57
C GLY A 162 13.98 6.32 -1.26
N GLN A 163 15.13 6.96 -1.06
CA GLN A 163 16.42 6.41 -1.43
C GLN A 163 17.38 6.60 -0.26
N SER A 164 17.95 5.50 0.21
CA SER A 164 18.94 5.48 1.29
C SER A 164 20.16 4.70 0.85
N HIS A 165 21.36 5.24 1.01
CA HIS A 165 22.55 4.42 0.82
C HIS A 165 22.57 3.27 1.83
N ALA A 166 23.31 2.20 1.51
CA ALA A 166 23.32 0.98 2.32
C ALA A 166 23.90 1.20 3.73
N ASP A 167 24.71 2.22 3.91
CA ASP A 167 25.37 2.66 5.15
C ASP A 167 24.65 3.82 5.86
N GLU A 168 23.55 4.34 5.30
CA GLU A 168 22.70 5.33 5.95
C GLU A 168 21.64 4.64 6.85
N GLY A 169 21.25 5.26 7.96
CA GLY A 169 20.23 4.73 8.87
C GLY A 169 18.78 4.98 8.41
N ALA A 170 18.60 5.97 7.51
CA ALA A 170 17.28 6.38 7.02
C ALA A 170 17.39 7.05 5.65
N PRO A 171 16.29 7.22 4.92
CA PRO A 171 16.20 8.09 3.75
C PRO A 171 16.54 9.55 4.10
N SER A 172 16.85 10.36 3.07
CA SER A 172 17.10 11.79 3.26
C SER A 172 15.89 12.51 3.88
N THR A 173 16.14 13.69 4.48
CA THR A 173 15.07 14.51 5.06
C THR A 173 13.98 14.85 4.03
N GLY A 174 14.35 15.14 2.77
CA GLY A 174 13.38 15.38 1.70
C GLY A 174 12.47 14.18 1.43
N ASP A 175 12.97 12.96 1.50
CA ASP A 175 12.16 11.75 1.34
C ASP A 175 11.24 11.53 2.56
N ILE A 176 11.74 11.80 3.77
CA ILE A 176 10.96 11.73 5.01
C ILE A 176 9.83 12.77 5.00
N ASP A 177 10.14 14.02 4.67
CA ASP A 177 9.15 15.09 4.60
C ASP A 177 8.10 14.82 3.50
N THR A 178 8.52 14.25 2.38
CA THR A 178 7.60 13.75 1.35
C THR A 178 6.68 12.67 1.91
N GLY A 179 7.21 11.73 2.70
CA GLY A 179 6.43 10.70 3.38
C GLY A 179 5.38 11.28 4.33
N VAL A 180 5.73 12.30 5.13
CA VAL A 180 4.79 12.99 6.04
C VAL A 180 3.67 13.67 5.24
N ARG A 181 4.01 14.44 4.20
CA ARG A 181 3.02 15.10 3.35
C ARG A 181 2.10 14.12 2.63
N PHE A 182 2.68 13.03 2.12
CA PHE A 182 1.93 11.95 1.49
C PHE A 182 0.93 11.32 2.43
N GLY A 183 1.33 10.99 3.67
CA GLY A 183 0.45 10.44 4.70
C GLY A 183 -0.68 11.43 5.07
N SER A 184 -0.35 12.71 5.26
CA SER A 184 -1.33 13.76 5.54
C SER A 184 -2.34 13.93 4.40
N ARG A 185 -1.85 14.00 3.14
CA ARG A 185 -2.71 14.06 1.96
C ARG A 185 -3.66 12.87 1.88
N PHE A 186 -3.15 11.65 2.07
CA PHE A 186 -3.96 10.44 2.05
C PHE A 186 -5.05 10.49 3.12
N ALA A 187 -4.69 10.91 4.34
CA ALA A 187 -5.62 11.00 5.47
C ALA A 187 -6.76 11.99 5.20
N LEU A 188 -6.44 13.18 4.67
CA LEU A 188 -7.44 14.19 4.33
C LEU A 188 -8.39 13.71 3.21
N ILE A 189 -7.87 13.03 2.20
CA ILE A 189 -8.69 12.44 1.12
C ILE A 189 -9.57 11.33 1.69
N CYS A 190 -9.01 10.43 2.52
CA CYS A 190 -9.74 9.34 3.13
C CYS A 190 -10.89 9.86 4.02
N ARG A 191 -10.62 10.85 4.87
CA ARG A 191 -11.65 11.50 5.68
C ARG A 191 -12.75 12.10 4.81
N ARG A 192 -12.38 12.86 3.77
CA ARG A 192 -13.35 13.46 2.84
C ARG A 192 -14.20 12.40 2.14
N PHE A 193 -13.60 11.26 1.79
CA PHE A 193 -14.30 10.15 1.16
C PHE A 193 -15.31 9.50 2.12
N VAL A 194 -14.90 9.27 3.38
CA VAL A 194 -15.77 8.69 4.42
C VAL A 194 -16.87 9.66 4.85
N ASP A 195 -16.59 10.97 4.94
CA ASP A 195 -17.57 12.00 5.30
C ASP A 195 -18.51 12.37 4.14
N GLY A 196 -18.23 11.87 2.92
CA GLY A 196 -19.04 12.11 1.72
C GLY A 196 -20.39 11.39 1.73
N THR A 197 -21.16 11.54 0.66
CA THR A 197 -22.42 10.82 0.49
C THR A 197 -22.15 9.32 0.43
N PRO A 198 -22.76 8.53 1.32
CA PRO A 198 -22.62 7.07 1.28
C PRO A 198 -23.10 6.50 -0.07
N TYR A 199 -22.35 5.60 -0.61
CA TYR A 199 -22.79 4.78 -1.73
C TYR A 199 -22.38 3.33 -1.47
N GLU A 200 -23.22 2.41 -1.93
CA GLU A 200 -22.92 0.99 -1.86
C GLU A 200 -22.79 0.43 -3.27
N THR A 201 -21.69 -0.27 -3.50
CA THR A 201 -21.51 -1.04 -4.72
C THR A 201 -21.84 -2.50 -4.45
N GLU A 202 -22.46 -3.15 -5.42
CA GLU A 202 -22.75 -4.57 -5.32
C GLU A 202 -21.44 -5.36 -5.08
N ARG A 203 -21.46 -6.26 -4.12
CA ARG A 203 -20.36 -7.17 -3.80
C ARG A 203 -20.79 -8.59 -4.04
N TRP A 204 -19.94 -9.36 -4.65
CA TRP A 204 -20.16 -10.78 -4.77
C TRP A 204 -19.65 -11.48 -3.51
N SER A 205 -20.48 -12.34 -2.94
CA SER A 205 -20.02 -13.31 -1.93
C SER A 205 -19.18 -14.40 -2.60
N GLU A 206 -18.35 -15.10 -1.82
CA GLU A 206 -17.57 -16.24 -2.33
C GLU A 206 -18.44 -17.30 -3.04
N PRO A 207 -19.62 -17.70 -2.50
CA PRO A 207 -20.52 -18.62 -3.21
C PRO A 207 -21.00 -18.08 -4.57
N GLN A 208 -21.36 -16.80 -4.67
CA GLN A 208 -21.78 -16.18 -5.93
C GLN A 208 -20.65 -16.16 -6.95
N PHE A 209 -19.43 -15.80 -6.53
CA PHE A 209 -18.24 -15.81 -7.38
C PHE A 209 -17.92 -17.22 -7.89
N ARG A 210 -17.94 -18.23 -7.02
CA ARG A 210 -17.74 -19.64 -7.42
C ARG A 210 -18.81 -20.13 -8.37
N ALA A 211 -20.07 -19.86 -8.08
CA ALA A 211 -21.19 -20.25 -8.95
C ALA A 211 -21.09 -19.60 -10.34
N HIS A 212 -20.72 -18.33 -10.41
CA HIS A 212 -20.51 -17.62 -11.68
C HIS A 212 -19.38 -18.26 -12.51
N ASN A 213 -18.22 -18.51 -11.90
CA ASN A 213 -17.08 -19.11 -12.58
C ASN A 213 -17.38 -20.54 -13.06
N LEU A 214 -17.99 -21.36 -12.22
CA LEU A 214 -18.40 -22.71 -12.60
C LEU A 214 -19.41 -22.71 -13.77
N SER A 215 -20.33 -21.75 -13.79
CA SER A 215 -21.31 -21.62 -14.89
C SER A 215 -20.65 -21.24 -16.22
N ARG A 216 -19.58 -20.44 -16.18
CA ARG A 216 -18.81 -20.03 -17.37
C ARG A 216 -17.96 -21.17 -17.91
N THR A 217 -17.31 -21.94 -17.02
CA THR A 217 -16.53 -23.12 -17.42
C THR A 217 -17.41 -24.15 -18.11
N LYS A 218 -18.61 -24.41 -17.57
CA LYS A 218 -19.61 -25.32 -18.22
C LYS A 218 -20.03 -24.86 -19.60
N ARG A 219 -20.08 -23.55 -19.87
CA ARG A 219 -20.46 -23.02 -21.20
C ARG A 219 -19.32 -23.07 -22.21
N ALA A 220 -18.06 -23.00 -21.77
CA ALA A 220 -16.90 -22.99 -22.65
C ALA A 220 -16.54 -24.39 -23.16
N ASP A 221 -16.68 -25.42 -22.36
CA ASP A 221 -16.12 -26.75 -22.65
C ASP A 221 -17.17 -27.81 -23.03
N GLY A 222 -18.48 -27.51 -22.93
CA GLY A 222 -19.55 -28.47 -23.24
C GLY A 222 -19.48 -29.80 -22.48
N ASN A 223 -18.35 -30.06 -21.82
CA ASN A 223 -18.07 -31.18 -20.96
C ASN A 223 -17.27 -30.70 -19.74
N LEU A 224 -17.72 -31.04 -18.55
CA LEU A 224 -16.91 -30.95 -17.35
C LEU A 224 -16.14 -32.24 -17.13
N PRO A 225 -14.92 -32.17 -16.58
CA PRO A 225 -14.27 -33.34 -16.04
C PRO A 225 -15.02 -33.89 -14.84
#